data_2d183de75b5f430cc69ec87a47aebe14
#
_entry.id   2d183de75b5f430cc69ec87a47aebe14
#
_cell.length_a   1.000
_cell.length_b   1.000
_cell.length_c   1.000
_cell.angle_alpha   90.00
_cell.angle_beta   90.00
_cell.angle_gamma   90.00
#
_symmetry.space_group_name_H-M   'P 1'
#
loop_
_entity.id
_entity.type
_entity.pdbx_description
1 polymer ?
#
loop_
_entity_poly.entity_id
_entity_poly.type
_entity_poly.pdbx_seq_one_letter_code
_entity_poly.pdbx_strand_id
1 'polypeptide(L)'
;MPRAYLDYNASAPLLPAAREAVVAALDVVANPSSVHGEGRAARRLIEDARREVAALVGARPEHVVFTSGATEAATTLLSSDWRMGRGTVRMSRLYVCEADHPCVLNGGRFPADRVVRIGVDRNGVVDLAALEAALAAHDKAEGLPLVAIHAANNETGVVQPFRRIADLVKAAGGVLVLDAVQAAGRIPLDMSVGYADYLILSSHKIGGPKGAGAIVAFADLMMPAPLVTGGGQEKGHRGGTENLPAIAGFGAAAREALAGLADMDRVAGLRNRIEETVLRLAADAEIFGNGVERLANTTFFAIPGVKAETAQIAFDLAGVALSAGSACSSGKVGPSHVLKAMGYVDNLGALRVSIGRQTTEEDIALFAEALAKLLARRAGATQAAE
;
A
#
# COMPACT_ATOMS: atom_id res chain seq x y z
N MET A 1 9.03 -19.98 22.39
CA MET A 1 9.46 -20.48 21.08
C MET A 1 9.92 -19.28 20.25
N PRO A 2 10.95 -19.41 19.42
CA PRO A 2 11.33 -18.36 18.49
C PRO A 2 10.15 -18.05 17.55
N ARG A 3 10.00 -16.77 17.15
CA ARG A 3 8.90 -16.34 16.30
C ARG A 3 9.42 -15.42 15.20
N ALA A 4 9.13 -15.77 13.95
CA ALA A 4 9.40 -14.97 12.77
C ALA A 4 8.14 -14.21 12.33
N TYR A 5 8.23 -12.88 12.21
CA TYR A 5 7.14 -12.06 11.69
C TYR A 5 7.40 -11.73 10.22
N LEU A 6 6.68 -12.39 9.32
CA LEU A 6 6.84 -12.32 7.87
C LEU A 6 5.58 -11.78 7.18
N ASP A 7 4.90 -10.78 7.81
CA ASP A 7 3.66 -10.18 7.29
C ASP A 7 3.70 -8.64 7.27
N TYR A 8 4.83 -8.08 6.83
CA TYR A 8 5.06 -6.62 6.78
C TYR A 8 4.08 -5.88 5.86
N ASN A 9 3.56 -6.53 4.81
CA ASN A 9 2.57 -5.90 3.93
C ASN A 9 1.19 -5.74 4.61
N ALA A 10 0.87 -6.55 5.60
CA ALA A 10 -0.32 -6.32 6.43
C ALA A 10 -0.08 -5.17 7.41
N SER A 11 1.03 -5.18 8.16
CA SER A 11 1.46 -4.08 9.02
C SER A 11 2.94 -4.27 9.35
N ALA A 12 3.79 -3.27 9.09
CA ALA A 12 5.17 -3.32 9.53
C ALA A 12 5.25 -3.18 11.07
N PRO A 13 6.19 -3.85 11.75
CA PRO A 13 6.44 -3.63 13.18
C PRO A 13 6.72 -2.15 13.46
N LEU A 14 6.20 -1.67 14.59
CA LEU A 14 6.42 -0.28 15.00
C LEU A 14 7.91 -0.04 15.28
N LEU A 15 8.50 0.91 14.56
CA LEU A 15 9.91 1.27 14.72
C LEU A 15 10.17 1.94 16.07
N PRO A 16 11.34 1.71 16.71
CA PRO A 16 11.69 2.35 17.98
C PRO A 16 11.57 3.88 17.92
N ALA A 17 12.11 4.53 16.88
CA ALA A 17 12.04 5.97 16.70
C ALA A 17 10.59 6.47 16.57
N ALA A 18 9.72 5.72 15.87
CA ALA A 18 8.30 6.06 15.77
C ALA A 18 7.59 5.92 17.13
N ARG A 19 7.90 4.87 17.90
CA ARG A 19 7.38 4.69 19.26
C ARG A 19 7.78 5.83 20.19
N GLU A 20 9.05 6.22 20.17
CA GLU A 20 9.56 7.34 20.98
C GLU A 20 8.86 8.65 20.62
N ALA A 21 8.70 8.94 19.33
CA ALA A 21 7.99 10.13 18.87
C ALA A 21 6.51 10.14 19.31
N VAL A 22 5.82 8.98 19.26
CA VAL A 22 4.44 8.85 19.77
C VAL A 22 4.38 9.14 21.26
N VAL A 23 5.27 8.53 22.07
CA VAL A 23 5.29 8.70 23.53
C VAL A 23 5.57 10.16 23.89
N ALA A 24 6.60 10.79 23.28
CA ALA A 24 6.91 12.20 23.50
C ALA A 24 5.74 13.13 23.12
N ALA A 25 4.99 12.82 22.07
CA ALA A 25 3.84 13.62 21.65
C ALA A 25 2.62 13.46 22.58
N LEU A 26 2.49 12.34 23.32
CA LEU A 26 1.44 12.17 24.34
C LEU A 26 1.60 13.10 25.54
N ASP A 27 2.82 13.52 25.86
CA ASP A 27 3.15 14.45 26.94
C ASP A 27 2.88 15.92 26.56
N VAL A 28 2.55 16.21 25.30
CA VAL A 28 2.24 17.56 24.82
C VAL A 28 0.79 17.91 25.10
N VAL A 29 0.56 18.70 26.14
CA VAL A 29 -0.78 19.15 26.55
C VAL A 29 -1.16 20.38 25.74
N ALA A 30 -1.58 20.19 24.47
CA ALA A 30 -2.06 21.34 23.67
C ALA A 30 -2.85 20.92 22.42
N ASN A 31 -3.76 21.79 22.03
CA ASN A 31 -4.38 21.75 20.71
C ASN A 31 -3.46 22.48 19.71
N PRO A 32 -3.07 21.85 18.58
CA PRO A 32 -2.23 22.49 17.56
C PRO A 32 -2.82 23.76 16.93
N SER A 33 -4.14 23.97 17.06
CA SER A 33 -4.81 25.18 16.58
C SER A 33 -4.71 26.37 17.57
N SER A 34 -4.23 26.14 18.80
CA SER A 34 -4.11 27.20 19.80
C SER A 34 -2.92 28.12 19.53
N VAL A 35 -3.09 29.43 19.80
CA VAL A 35 -2.08 30.46 19.49
C VAL A 35 -1.01 30.64 20.58
N HIS A 36 -1.21 30.09 21.79
CA HIS A 36 -0.26 30.16 22.90
C HIS A 36 0.96 29.25 22.67
N GLY A 37 1.96 29.33 23.55
CA GLY A 37 3.28 28.63 23.42
C GLY A 37 3.15 27.14 23.20
N GLU A 38 2.31 26.47 24.01
CA GLU A 38 2.08 25.03 23.98
C GLU A 38 1.41 24.61 22.65
N GLY A 39 0.41 25.37 22.17
CA GLY A 39 -0.24 25.12 20.87
C GLY A 39 0.75 25.25 19.72
N ARG A 40 1.62 26.27 19.74
CA ARG A 40 2.69 26.39 18.74
C ARG A 40 3.72 25.26 18.82
N ALA A 41 4.00 24.72 20.02
CA ALA A 41 4.86 23.54 20.17
C ALA A 41 4.21 22.28 19.53
N ALA A 42 2.92 22.04 19.81
CA ALA A 42 2.17 20.97 19.17
C ALA A 42 2.14 21.12 17.64
N ARG A 43 1.90 22.33 17.14
CA ARG A 43 1.91 22.63 15.70
C ARG A 43 3.27 22.33 15.07
N ARG A 44 4.38 22.66 15.73
CA ARG A 44 5.73 22.34 15.21
C ARG A 44 5.92 20.85 15.00
N LEU A 45 5.45 19.98 15.90
CA LEU A 45 5.55 18.53 15.74
C LEU A 45 4.81 18.04 14.48
N ILE A 46 3.64 18.63 14.18
CA ILE A 46 2.91 18.29 12.95
C ILE A 46 3.69 18.74 11.72
N GLU A 47 4.22 19.97 11.74
CA GLU A 47 4.98 20.49 10.58
C GLU A 47 6.33 19.77 10.40
N ASP A 48 6.96 19.32 11.48
CA ASP A 48 8.16 18.48 11.42
C ASP A 48 7.84 17.13 10.76
N ALA A 49 6.77 16.45 11.20
CA ALA A 49 6.30 15.22 10.61
C ALA A 49 5.93 15.40 9.12
N ARG A 50 5.31 16.54 8.78
CA ARG A 50 4.93 16.89 7.41
C ARG A 50 6.15 16.99 6.50
N ARG A 51 7.26 17.57 6.99
CA ARG A 51 8.53 17.63 6.24
C ARG A 51 9.11 16.25 5.98
N GLU A 52 9.08 15.37 6.99
CA GLU A 52 9.62 14.01 6.85
C GLU A 52 8.78 13.16 5.88
N VAL A 53 7.45 13.27 5.95
CA VAL A 53 6.55 12.56 5.02
C VAL A 53 6.73 13.08 3.59
N ALA A 54 6.88 14.38 3.41
CA ALA A 54 7.15 14.99 2.11
C ALA A 54 8.49 14.51 1.54
N ALA A 55 9.55 14.50 2.37
CA ALA A 55 10.89 14.04 1.96
C ALA A 55 10.90 12.58 1.52
N LEU A 56 10.11 11.70 2.16
CA LEU A 56 10.00 10.29 1.78
C LEU A 56 9.62 10.08 0.31
N VAL A 57 8.84 10.99 -0.25
CA VAL A 57 8.29 10.88 -1.62
C VAL A 57 8.73 12.03 -2.53
N GLY A 58 9.76 12.81 -2.15
CA GLY A 58 10.27 13.92 -2.96
C GLY A 58 9.24 15.02 -3.21
N ALA A 59 8.34 15.28 -2.26
CA ALA A 59 7.29 16.29 -2.37
C ALA A 59 7.61 17.54 -1.54
N ARG A 60 6.79 18.58 -1.73
CA ARG A 60 6.83 19.79 -0.90
C ARG A 60 5.96 19.59 0.35
N PRO A 61 6.42 20.00 1.54
CA PRO A 61 5.67 19.82 2.79
C PRO A 61 4.26 20.42 2.76
N GLU A 62 4.08 21.57 2.11
CA GLU A 62 2.79 22.24 1.99
C GLU A 62 1.75 21.45 1.18
N HIS A 63 2.17 20.42 0.43
CA HIS A 63 1.31 19.56 -0.37
C HIS A 63 0.91 18.26 0.34
N VAL A 64 1.34 18.06 1.59
CA VAL A 64 0.95 16.91 2.40
C VAL A 64 -0.30 17.26 3.21
N VAL A 65 -1.30 16.40 3.20
CA VAL A 65 -2.52 16.48 4.02
C VAL A 65 -2.62 15.19 4.84
N PHE A 66 -2.62 15.29 6.16
CA PHE A 66 -2.74 14.13 7.03
C PHE A 66 -4.19 13.61 7.09
N THR A 67 -4.30 12.29 7.13
CA THR A 67 -5.56 11.54 7.24
C THR A 67 -5.43 10.47 8.33
N SER A 68 -6.51 9.76 8.65
CA SER A 68 -6.47 8.63 9.59
C SER A 68 -5.87 7.34 8.99
N GLY A 69 -5.61 7.33 7.69
CA GLY A 69 -5.04 6.19 6.97
C GLY A 69 -5.28 6.27 5.47
N ALA A 70 -4.73 5.32 4.74
CA ALA A 70 -4.86 5.25 3.28
C ALA A 70 -6.31 5.14 2.80
N THR A 71 -7.18 4.46 3.54
CA THR A 71 -8.60 4.32 3.17
C THR A 71 -9.33 5.67 3.22
N GLU A 72 -9.06 6.52 4.24
CA GLU A 72 -9.61 7.88 4.27
C GLU A 72 -9.04 8.71 3.11
N ALA A 73 -7.74 8.61 2.85
CA ALA A 73 -7.08 9.30 1.75
C ALA A 73 -7.69 8.90 0.39
N ALA A 74 -7.86 7.60 0.13
CA ALA A 74 -8.51 7.07 -1.06
C ALA A 74 -9.94 7.58 -1.18
N THR A 75 -10.77 7.43 -0.13
CA THR A 75 -12.17 7.87 -0.15
C THR A 75 -12.28 9.38 -0.37
N THR A 76 -11.31 10.17 0.11
CA THR A 76 -11.27 11.61 -0.13
C THR A 76 -10.97 11.92 -1.58
N LEU A 77 -9.93 11.33 -2.15
CA LEU A 77 -9.49 11.57 -3.52
C LEU A 77 -10.46 11.01 -4.57
N LEU A 78 -11.03 9.82 -4.32
CA LEU A 78 -11.93 9.15 -5.26
C LEU A 78 -13.36 9.73 -5.16
N SER A 79 -13.53 10.93 -5.64
CA SER A 79 -14.74 11.73 -5.63
C SER A 79 -14.95 12.43 -6.95
N SER A 80 -16.22 12.64 -7.34
CA SER A 80 -16.58 13.43 -8.52
C SER A 80 -16.40 14.93 -8.30
N ASP A 81 -16.44 15.41 -7.03
CA ASP A 81 -16.50 16.83 -6.72
C ASP A 81 -15.14 17.36 -6.30
N TRP A 82 -14.55 18.14 -7.18
CA TRP A 82 -13.25 18.77 -6.99
C TRP A 82 -13.34 20.28 -7.12
N ARG A 83 -12.33 20.98 -6.62
CA ARG A 83 -12.21 22.44 -6.70
C ARG A 83 -10.84 22.82 -7.25
N MET A 84 -10.82 23.84 -8.09
CA MET A 84 -9.62 24.51 -8.57
C MET A 84 -9.79 26.00 -8.32
N GLY A 85 -9.12 26.50 -7.30
CA GLY A 85 -9.37 27.86 -6.80
C GLY A 85 -10.83 28.04 -6.37
N ARG A 86 -11.55 28.97 -7.01
CA ARG A 86 -13.00 29.21 -6.75
C ARG A 86 -13.92 28.40 -7.68
N GLY A 87 -13.37 27.74 -8.68
CA GLY A 87 -14.12 26.94 -9.65
C GLY A 87 -14.33 25.51 -9.17
N THR A 88 -15.43 24.91 -9.65
CA THR A 88 -15.69 23.47 -9.48
C THR A 88 -15.10 22.72 -10.65
N VAL A 89 -14.49 21.58 -10.39
CA VAL A 89 -14.01 20.63 -11.39
C VAL A 89 -14.72 19.31 -11.16
N ARG A 90 -15.29 18.74 -12.20
CA ARG A 90 -15.98 17.46 -12.12
C ARG A 90 -15.07 16.35 -12.63
N MET A 91 -14.86 15.34 -11.81
CA MET A 91 -14.34 14.04 -12.26
C MET A 91 -15.53 13.19 -12.70
N SER A 92 -15.68 12.92 -13.99
CA SER A 92 -16.89 12.29 -14.51
C SER A 92 -16.83 10.77 -14.49
N ARG A 93 -15.64 10.18 -14.56
CA ARG A 93 -15.39 8.73 -14.47
C ARG A 93 -14.13 8.44 -13.68
N LEU A 94 -14.16 7.33 -12.96
CA LEU A 94 -13.01 6.78 -12.25
C LEU A 94 -12.54 5.50 -12.97
N TYR A 95 -11.25 5.41 -13.26
CA TYR A 95 -10.59 4.24 -13.82
C TYR A 95 -9.71 3.61 -12.76
N VAL A 96 -9.91 2.33 -12.45
CA VAL A 96 -9.19 1.56 -11.42
C VAL A 96 -8.64 0.26 -12.00
N CYS A 97 -7.55 -0.25 -11.44
CA CYS A 97 -7.03 -1.56 -11.80
C CYS A 97 -7.79 -2.67 -11.06
N GLU A 98 -8.13 -3.77 -11.74
CA GLU A 98 -8.82 -4.92 -11.11
C GLU A 98 -8.02 -5.58 -9.97
N ALA A 99 -6.70 -5.39 -9.96
CA ALA A 99 -5.81 -5.86 -8.90
C ALA A 99 -5.58 -4.85 -7.77
N ASP A 100 -6.26 -3.69 -7.78
CA ASP A 100 -6.14 -2.68 -6.74
C ASP A 100 -6.66 -3.18 -5.38
N HIS A 101 -6.12 -2.57 -4.32
CA HIS A 101 -6.64 -2.78 -2.98
C HIS A 101 -8.13 -2.34 -2.90
N PRO A 102 -8.99 -3.02 -2.10
CA PRO A 102 -10.42 -2.70 -2.01
C PRO A 102 -10.74 -1.22 -1.74
N CYS A 103 -9.89 -0.46 -1.04
CA CYS A 103 -10.13 0.97 -0.81
C CYS A 103 -10.09 1.82 -2.09
N VAL A 104 -9.45 1.33 -3.15
CA VAL A 104 -9.44 1.94 -4.49
C VAL A 104 -10.45 1.22 -5.39
N LEU A 105 -10.40 -0.10 -5.44
CA LEU A 105 -11.23 -0.94 -6.32
C LEU A 105 -12.74 -0.72 -6.14
N ASN A 106 -13.18 -0.38 -4.91
CA ASN A 106 -14.58 -0.09 -4.62
C ASN A 106 -15.03 1.31 -5.07
N GLY A 107 -14.13 2.12 -5.65
CA GLY A 107 -14.49 3.38 -6.30
C GLY A 107 -14.73 4.57 -5.38
N GLY A 108 -14.43 4.48 -4.08
CA GLY A 108 -14.58 5.59 -3.14
C GLY A 108 -15.99 6.15 -3.09
N ARG A 109 -16.18 7.41 -3.51
CA ARG A 109 -17.47 8.12 -3.55
C ARG A 109 -18.10 8.17 -4.95
N PHE A 110 -17.53 7.48 -5.94
CA PHE A 110 -18.12 7.38 -7.27
C PHE A 110 -19.31 6.40 -7.27
N PRO A 111 -20.39 6.71 -8.01
CA PRO A 111 -21.42 5.71 -8.35
C PRO A 111 -20.81 4.55 -9.13
N ALA A 112 -21.31 3.33 -8.92
CA ALA A 112 -20.72 2.12 -9.50
C ALA A 112 -20.69 2.14 -11.04
N ASP A 113 -21.67 2.76 -11.69
CA ASP A 113 -21.76 2.93 -13.15
C ASP A 113 -20.74 3.94 -13.72
N ARG A 114 -20.06 4.68 -12.86
CA ARG A 114 -19.00 5.62 -13.22
C ARG A 114 -17.60 5.08 -12.93
N VAL A 115 -17.49 3.83 -12.44
CA VAL A 115 -16.20 3.16 -12.17
C VAL A 115 -15.91 2.18 -13.31
N VAL A 116 -14.81 2.42 -14.02
CA VAL A 116 -14.31 1.55 -15.10
C VAL A 116 -13.13 0.74 -14.57
N ARG A 117 -13.20 -0.57 -14.74
CA ARG A 117 -12.15 -1.48 -14.30
C ARG A 117 -11.24 -1.83 -15.46
N ILE A 118 -9.93 -1.67 -15.24
CA ILE A 118 -8.89 -2.01 -16.21
C ILE A 118 -8.24 -3.32 -15.75
N GLY A 119 -8.17 -4.30 -16.64
CA GLY A 119 -7.59 -5.60 -16.36
C GLY A 119 -6.07 -5.53 -16.17
N VAL A 120 -5.50 -6.68 -15.79
CA VAL A 120 -4.05 -6.91 -15.70
C VAL A 120 -3.67 -8.12 -16.55
N ASP A 121 -2.38 -8.20 -16.91
CA ASP A 121 -1.82 -9.40 -17.52
C ASP A 121 -1.61 -10.52 -16.48
N ARG A 122 -1.11 -11.67 -16.94
CA ARG A 122 -0.83 -12.83 -16.07
C ARG A 122 0.26 -12.57 -15.01
N ASN A 123 1.08 -11.55 -15.18
CA ASN A 123 2.07 -11.13 -14.20
C ASN A 123 1.51 -10.11 -13.19
N GLY A 124 0.28 -9.59 -13.39
CA GLY A 124 -0.34 -8.58 -12.55
C GLY A 124 0.01 -7.15 -12.94
N VAL A 125 0.56 -6.94 -14.15
CA VAL A 125 0.81 -5.61 -14.71
C VAL A 125 -0.46 -5.12 -15.40
N VAL A 126 -0.83 -3.86 -15.15
CA VAL A 126 -2.01 -3.23 -15.74
C VAL A 126 -1.95 -3.23 -17.28
N ASP A 127 -3.07 -3.54 -17.92
CA ASP A 127 -3.19 -3.47 -19.37
C ASP A 127 -3.20 -2.01 -19.83
N LEU A 128 -2.02 -1.54 -20.27
CA LEU A 128 -1.83 -0.18 -20.74
C LEU A 128 -2.61 0.12 -22.01
N ALA A 129 -2.82 -0.86 -22.89
CA ALA A 129 -3.59 -0.68 -24.12
C ALA A 129 -5.07 -0.51 -23.82
N ALA A 130 -5.60 -1.32 -22.87
CA ALA A 130 -6.98 -1.17 -22.39
C ALA A 130 -7.18 0.18 -21.68
N LEU A 131 -6.21 0.62 -20.86
CA LEU A 131 -6.26 1.95 -20.22
C LEU A 131 -6.27 3.07 -21.26
N GLU A 132 -5.36 3.02 -22.25
CA GLU A 132 -5.28 4.01 -23.30
C GLU A 132 -6.58 4.10 -24.10
N ALA A 133 -7.13 2.95 -24.52
CA ALA A 133 -8.39 2.88 -25.24
C ALA A 133 -9.57 3.43 -24.42
N ALA A 134 -9.62 3.11 -23.11
CA ALA A 134 -10.66 3.60 -22.21
C ALA A 134 -10.58 5.12 -22.00
N LEU A 135 -9.36 5.67 -21.88
CA LEU A 135 -9.13 7.11 -21.77
C LEU A 135 -9.44 7.84 -23.09
N ALA A 136 -9.11 7.25 -24.26
CA ALA A 136 -9.43 7.81 -25.55
C ALA A 136 -10.95 7.87 -25.80
N ALA A 137 -11.71 6.91 -25.25
CA ALA A 137 -13.18 6.88 -25.34
C ALA A 137 -13.88 7.76 -24.29
N HIS A 138 -13.11 8.43 -23.40
CA HIS A 138 -13.66 9.29 -22.36
C HIS A 138 -14.30 10.56 -22.93
N ASP A 139 -15.57 10.81 -22.59
CA ASP A 139 -16.26 12.05 -22.97
C ASP A 139 -15.82 13.23 -22.07
N LYS A 140 -14.96 14.07 -22.61
CA LYS A 140 -14.44 15.26 -21.93
C LYS A 140 -15.51 16.33 -21.66
N ALA A 141 -16.67 16.28 -22.34
CA ALA A 141 -17.77 17.19 -22.07
C ALA A 141 -18.47 16.85 -20.74
N GLU A 142 -18.41 15.60 -20.26
CA GLU A 142 -18.94 15.22 -18.96
C GLU A 142 -18.03 15.62 -17.78
N GLY A 143 -16.73 15.87 -18.00
CA GLY A 143 -15.72 16.23 -17.00
C GLY A 143 -14.38 15.55 -17.26
N LEU A 144 -13.48 15.57 -16.27
CA LEU A 144 -12.15 14.97 -16.39
C LEU A 144 -12.16 13.47 -16.01
N PRO A 145 -11.30 12.64 -16.63
CA PRO A 145 -11.05 11.29 -16.15
C PRO A 145 -10.16 11.33 -14.90
N LEU A 146 -10.56 10.57 -13.88
CA LEU A 146 -9.74 10.27 -12.71
C LEU A 146 -9.23 8.84 -12.81
N VAL A 147 -7.93 8.63 -12.74
CA VAL A 147 -7.31 7.30 -12.74
C VAL A 147 -6.73 7.06 -11.34
N ALA A 148 -7.04 5.92 -10.75
CA ALA A 148 -6.46 5.52 -9.47
C ALA A 148 -5.92 4.10 -9.59
N ILE A 149 -4.60 3.92 -9.37
CA ILE A 149 -3.91 2.64 -9.54
C ILE A 149 -2.84 2.52 -8.45
N HIS A 150 -2.60 1.30 -7.95
CA HIS A 150 -1.50 1.05 -7.03
C HIS A 150 -0.13 1.20 -7.71
N ALA A 151 0.86 1.73 -6.99
CA ALA A 151 2.26 1.75 -7.46
C ALA A 151 2.91 0.38 -7.38
N ALA A 152 2.56 -0.38 -6.33
CA ALA A 152 2.99 -1.76 -6.15
C ALA A 152 1.88 -2.56 -5.47
N ASN A 153 1.67 -3.79 -5.93
CA ASN A 153 0.60 -4.66 -5.44
C ASN A 153 0.90 -5.18 -4.02
N ASN A 154 -0.09 -5.18 -3.17
CA ASN A 154 0.04 -5.61 -1.77
C ASN A 154 0.14 -7.14 -1.58
N GLU A 155 -0.25 -7.95 -2.58
CA GLU A 155 -0.17 -9.41 -2.56
C GLU A 155 1.07 -9.90 -3.30
N THR A 156 1.22 -9.55 -4.58
CA THR A 156 2.31 -10.04 -5.45
C THR A 156 3.61 -9.25 -5.30
N GLY A 157 3.55 -8.01 -4.83
CA GLY A 157 4.67 -7.08 -4.85
C GLY A 157 4.97 -6.47 -6.23
N VAL A 158 4.22 -6.82 -7.26
CA VAL A 158 4.45 -6.33 -8.64
C VAL A 158 4.37 -4.82 -8.69
N VAL A 159 5.42 -4.20 -9.24
CA VAL A 159 5.52 -2.74 -9.43
C VAL A 159 4.87 -2.38 -10.76
N GLN A 160 3.94 -1.43 -10.73
CA GLN A 160 3.27 -0.98 -11.95
C GLN A 160 4.15 0.00 -12.74
N PRO A 161 4.01 0.07 -14.06
CA PRO A 161 4.72 1.02 -14.91
C PRO A 161 4.13 2.43 -14.78
N PHE A 162 4.08 2.97 -13.55
CA PHE A 162 3.33 4.18 -13.20
C PHE A 162 3.78 5.44 -13.95
N ARG A 163 5.03 5.49 -14.42
CA ARG A 163 5.49 6.60 -15.30
C ARG A 163 4.77 6.56 -16.65
N ARG A 164 4.62 5.39 -17.26
CA ARG A 164 3.87 5.23 -18.51
C ARG A 164 2.38 5.47 -18.32
N ILE A 165 1.83 5.03 -17.17
CA ILE A 165 0.44 5.35 -16.79
C ILE A 165 0.25 6.86 -16.69
N ALA A 166 1.18 7.56 -16.05
CA ALA A 166 1.15 9.03 -15.94
C ALA A 166 1.14 9.72 -17.31
N ASP A 167 1.95 9.25 -18.25
CA ASP A 167 2.00 9.80 -19.61
C ASP A 167 0.65 9.64 -20.33
N LEU A 168 0.00 8.47 -20.22
CA LEU A 168 -1.32 8.21 -20.81
C LEU A 168 -2.41 9.10 -20.18
N VAL A 169 -2.41 9.21 -18.85
CA VAL A 169 -3.39 10.02 -18.10
C VAL A 169 -3.22 11.49 -18.45
N LYS A 170 -1.98 12.00 -18.50
CA LYS A 170 -1.67 13.37 -18.88
C LYS A 170 -2.07 13.68 -20.32
N ALA A 171 -1.82 12.76 -21.25
CA ALA A 171 -2.24 12.92 -22.66
C ALA A 171 -3.78 13.00 -22.79
N ALA A 172 -4.51 12.29 -21.95
CA ALA A 172 -5.97 12.36 -21.86
C ALA A 172 -6.50 13.65 -21.18
N GLY A 173 -5.63 14.41 -20.51
CA GLY A 173 -5.99 15.57 -19.69
C GLY A 173 -6.64 15.15 -18.35
N GLY A 174 -6.34 13.95 -17.88
CA GLY A 174 -6.87 13.37 -16.64
C GLY A 174 -6.03 13.68 -15.42
N VAL A 175 -6.45 13.11 -14.29
CA VAL A 175 -5.78 13.18 -12.98
C VAL A 175 -5.39 11.78 -12.54
N LEU A 176 -4.14 11.62 -12.10
CA LEU A 176 -3.61 10.35 -11.59
C LEU A 176 -3.45 10.36 -10.07
N VAL A 177 -4.17 9.47 -9.40
CA VAL A 177 -3.97 9.11 -8.01
C VAL A 177 -3.19 7.79 -7.96
N LEU A 178 -2.00 7.80 -7.38
CA LEU A 178 -1.18 6.61 -7.23
C LEU A 178 -1.25 6.12 -5.77
N ASP A 179 -1.79 4.93 -5.56
CA ASP A 179 -1.72 4.27 -4.24
C ASP A 179 -0.28 3.78 -4.02
N ALA A 180 0.49 4.57 -3.27
CA ALA A 180 1.89 4.30 -2.96
C ALA A 180 2.10 3.60 -1.60
N VAL A 181 1.03 3.09 -0.99
CA VAL A 181 1.04 2.47 0.35
C VAL A 181 2.07 1.35 0.47
N GLN A 182 2.23 0.53 -0.56
CA GLN A 182 3.23 -0.54 -0.55
C GLN A 182 4.58 -0.12 -1.17
N ALA A 183 4.62 0.97 -1.93
CA ALA A 183 5.83 1.44 -2.60
C ALA A 183 6.69 2.34 -1.70
N ALA A 184 6.06 3.20 -0.90
CA ALA A 184 6.75 4.14 -0.02
C ALA A 184 7.71 3.43 0.94
N GLY A 185 8.98 3.89 0.98
CA GLY A 185 10.04 3.31 1.79
C GLY A 185 10.55 1.93 1.31
N ARG A 186 10.13 1.46 0.13
CA ARG A 186 10.59 0.20 -0.48
C ARG A 186 11.19 0.39 -1.86
N ILE A 187 10.72 1.40 -2.60
CA ILE A 187 11.34 1.90 -3.83
C ILE A 187 11.45 3.42 -3.76
N PRO A 188 12.41 4.02 -4.47
CA PRO A 188 12.52 5.47 -4.56
C PRO A 188 11.28 6.08 -5.22
N LEU A 189 10.68 7.06 -4.54
CA LEU A 189 9.59 7.87 -5.04
C LEU A 189 10.02 9.33 -5.06
N ASP A 190 9.76 10.03 -6.16
CA ASP A 190 10.08 11.45 -6.32
C ASP A 190 8.95 12.17 -7.05
N MET A 191 8.07 12.79 -6.28
CA MET A 191 6.94 13.57 -6.81
C MET A 191 7.38 14.79 -7.61
N SER A 192 8.61 15.29 -7.40
CA SER A 192 9.09 16.49 -8.11
C SER A 192 9.17 16.30 -9.62
N VAL A 193 9.26 15.04 -10.11
CA VAL A 193 9.30 14.73 -11.53
C VAL A 193 7.92 14.59 -12.19
N GLY A 194 6.83 14.71 -11.42
CA GLY A 194 5.47 14.82 -11.94
C GLY A 194 4.89 13.54 -12.57
N TYR A 195 5.20 12.36 -12.00
CA TYR A 195 4.64 11.08 -12.46
C TYR A 195 3.27 10.76 -11.86
N ALA A 196 2.76 11.54 -10.96
CA ALA A 196 1.42 11.42 -10.38
C ALA A 196 0.95 12.79 -9.92
N ASP A 197 -0.36 13.02 -9.89
CA ASP A 197 -0.94 14.24 -9.31
C ASP A 197 -1.11 14.09 -7.80
N TYR A 198 -1.42 12.87 -7.31
CA TYR A 198 -1.60 12.58 -5.90
C TYR A 198 -1.03 11.21 -5.55
N LEU A 199 -0.44 11.11 -4.33
CA LEU A 199 -0.09 9.84 -3.70
C LEU A 199 -0.97 9.60 -2.48
N ILE A 200 -1.24 8.32 -2.22
CA ILE A 200 -1.84 7.82 -0.99
C ILE A 200 -0.76 7.12 -0.17
N LEU A 201 -0.62 7.48 1.11
CA LEU A 201 0.36 6.89 2.04
C LEU A 201 -0.32 6.37 3.31
N SER A 202 0.30 5.38 3.95
CA SER A 202 -0.15 4.82 5.24
C SER A 202 1.02 4.58 6.19
N SER A 203 0.95 5.16 7.37
CA SER A 203 2.00 5.13 8.39
C SER A 203 2.40 3.70 8.80
N HIS A 204 1.42 2.83 9.08
CA HIS A 204 1.69 1.47 9.60
C HIS A 204 2.33 0.52 8.58
N LYS A 205 2.43 0.90 7.32
CA LYS A 205 3.11 0.09 6.29
C LYS A 205 4.62 0.35 6.24
N ILE A 206 5.06 1.45 6.82
CA ILE A 206 6.49 1.85 6.91
C ILE A 206 7.03 1.82 8.34
N GLY A 207 6.32 1.17 9.27
CA GLY A 207 6.74 1.05 10.66
C GLY A 207 6.34 2.22 11.55
N GLY A 208 5.41 3.04 11.14
CA GLY A 208 4.76 4.05 11.98
C GLY A 208 3.49 3.49 12.68
N PRO A 209 2.81 4.33 13.48
CA PRO A 209 1.59 3.95 14.18
C PRO A 209 0.42 3.72 13.21
N LYS A 210 -0.52 2.86 13.61
CA LYS A 210 -1.84 2.75 12.99
C LYS A 210 -2.63 4.05 13.22
N GLY A 211 -3.61 4.35 12.38
CA GLY A 211 -4.46 5.52 12.55
C GLY A 211 -3.87 6.83 12.03
N ALA A 212 -2.85 6.76 11.16
CA ALA A 212 -2.32 7.89 10.39
C ALA A 212 -2.02 7.48 8.95
N GLY A 213 -2.27 8.38 8.03
CA GLY A 213 -1.96 8.31 6.61
C GLY A 213 -1.82 9.72 6.04
N ALA A 214 -1.59 9.80 4.74
CA ALA A 214 -1.50 11.09 4.07
C ALA A 214 -1.96 11.02 2.61
N ILE A 215 -2.49 12.16 2.15
CA ILE A 215 -2.53 12.54 0.75
C ILE A 215 -1.31 13.42 0.50
N VAL A 216 -0.57 13.15 -0.56
CA VAL A 216 0.52 14.02 -1.01
C VAL A 216 0.20 14.46 -2.43
N ALA A 217 0.00 15.77 -2.64
CA ALA A 217 -0.26 16.33 -3.95
C ALA A 217 1.04 16.76 -4.65
N PHE A 218 1.09 16.68 -5.97
CA PHE A 218 2.14 17.30 -6.77
C PHE A 218 2.07 18.83 -6.70
N ALA A 219 0.84 19.35 -6.74
CA ALA A 219 0.54 20.77 -6.63
C ALA A 219 -0.79 20.98 -5.87
N ASP A 220 -0.97 22.14 -5.27
CA ASP A 220 -2.17 22.51 -4.50
C ASP A 220 -3.26 23.19 -5.36
N LEU A 221 -3.12 23.13 -6.67
CA LEU A 221 -4.02 23.81 -7.61
C LEU A 221 -5.44 23.25 -7.60
N MET A 222 -5.58 21.96 -7.39
CA MET A 222 -6.85 21.24 -7.45
C MET A 222 -6.94 20.23 -6.30
N MET A 223 -8.02 20.24 -5.56
CA MET A 223 -8.25 19.32 -4.44
C MET A 223 -9.72 18.85 -4.41
N PRO A 224 -9.99 17.61 -4.00
CA PRO A 224 -11.36 17.13 -3.83
C PRO A 224 -12.07 17.88 -2.71
N ALA A 225 -13.39 17.87 -2.76
CA ALA A 225 -14.19 18.30 -1.62
C ALA A 225 -13.85 17.43 -0.39
N PRO A 226 -13.58 18.03 0.80
CA PRO A 226 -13.12 17.28 1.96
C PRO A 226 -14.16 16.23 2.38
N LEU A 227 -13.68 15.04 2.73
CA LEU A 227 -14.51 13.97 3.28
C LEU A 227 -14.92 14.30 4.73
N VAL A 228 -13.97 14.77 5.53
CA VAL A 228 -14.19 15.19 6.90
C VAL A 228 -14.22 16.72 6.94
N THR A 229 -15.41 17.28 7.06
CA THR A 229 -15.63 18.72 7.15
C THR A 229 -15.54 19.19 8.61
N GLY A 230 -15.24 20.47 8.84
CA GLY A 230 -15.15 21.03 10.20
C GLY A 230 -14.39 22.34 10.23
N GLY A 231 -13.36 22.41 11.07
CA GLY A 231 -12.50 23.60 11.19
C GLY A 231 -11.48 23.71 10.05
N GLY A 232 -10.55 24.68 10.19
CA GLY A 232 -9.51 24.95 9.19
C GLY A 232 -8.25 24.06 9.27
N GLN A 233 -8.31 22.93 9.99
CA GLN A 233 -7.20 22.00 10.07
C GLN A 233 -6.85 21.48 8.67
N GLU A 234 -5.59 21.08 8.48
CA GLU A 234 -5.07 20.64 7.18
C GLU A 234 -5.49 21.59 6.02
N LYS A 235 -5.43 22.89 6.27
CA LYS A 235 -5.82 23.96 5.32
C LYS A 235 -7.26 23.82 4.79
N GLY A 236 -8.16 23.21 5.58
CA GLY A 236 -9.54 22.95 5.22
C GLY A 236 -9.75 21.68 4.37
N HIS A 237 -8.70 20.92 4.06
CA HIS A 237 -8.80 19.67 3.30
C HIS A 237 -9.22 18.48 4.18
N ARG A 238 -9.00 18.59 5.50
CA ARG A 238 -9.44 17.58 6.48
C ARG A 238 -9.69 18.26 7.82
N GLY A 239 -10.94 18.34 8.24
CA GLY A 239 -11.35 18.97 9.50
C GLY A 239 -11.18 18.07 10.72
N GLY A 240 -11.25 18.66 11.91
CA GLY A 240 -11.09 17.98 13.20
C GLY A 240 -9.66 18.04 13.74
N THR A 241 -9.53 18.02 15.07
CA THR A 241 -8.22 18.07 15.74
C THR A 241 -7.33 16.96 15.25
N GLU A 242 -6.10 17.29 14.89
CA GLU A 242 -5.10 16.38 14.38
C GLU A 242 -4.66 15.37 15.44
N ASN A 243 -4.48 14.11 15.06
CA ASN A 243 -3.93 13.07 15.93
C ASN A 243 -2.42 13.27 16.09
N LEU A 244 -2.03 14.20 16.95
CA LEU A 244 -0.65 14.62 17.15
C LEU A 244 0.31 13.44 17.39
N PRO A 245 0.02 12.47 18.32
CA PRO A 245 0.92 11.34 18.54
C PRO A 245 1.11 10.47 17.30
N ALA A 246 0.02 10.15 16.58
CA ALA A 246 0.12 9.31 15.41
C ALA A 246 0.84 10.01 14.24
N ILE A 247 0.65 11.33 14.07
CA ILE A 247 1.34 12.14 13.07
C ILE A 247 2.83 12.24 13.38
N ALA A 248 3.22 12.50 14.64
CA ALA A 248 4.62 12.55 15.05
C ALA A 248 5.32 11.21 14.78
N GLY A 249 4.69 10.09 15.16
CA GLY A 249 5.22 8.75 14.87
C GLY A 249 5.30 8.44 13.37
N PHE A 250 4.36 8.95 12.56
CA PHE A 250 4.41 8.80 11.10
C PHE A 250 5.62 9.54 10.51
N GLY A 251 5.88 10.78 10.95
CA GLY A 251 7.07 11.53 10.53
C GLY A 251 8.37 10.79 10.84
N ALA A 252 8.52 10.29 12.08
CA ALA A 252 9.69 9.51 12.48
C ALA A 252 9.84 8.23 11.62
N ALA A 253 8.74 7.52 11.34
CA ALA A 253 8.77 6.35 10.46
C ALA A 253 9.12 6.70 9.01
N ALA A 254 8.65 7.84 8.50
CA ALA A 254 8.95 8.31 7.15
C ALA A 254 10.45 8.60 6.97
N ARG A 255 11.09 9.25 7.94
CA ARG A 255 12.53 9.49 7.95
C ARG A 255 13.32 8.17 7.93
N GLU A 256 12.96 7.23 8.81
CA GLU A 256 13.59 5.91 8.87
C GLU A 256 13.36 5.09 7.58
N ALA A 257 12.18 5.20 6.96
CA ALA A 257 11.86 4.52 5.72
C ALA A 257 12.67 5.07 4.54
N LEU A 258 12.86 6.39 4.47
CA LEU A 258 13.71 7.03 3.46
C LEU A 258 15.16 6.56 3.59
N ALA A 259 15.73 6.62 4.80
CA ALA A 259 17.08 6.13 5.06
C ALA A 259 17.23 4.63 4.74
N GLY A 260 16.19 3.86 4.99
CA GLY A 260 16.16 2.42 4.80
C GLY A 260 16.07 1.93 3.36
N LEU A 261 15.90 2.83 2.39
CA LEU A 261 15.95 2.45 0.96
C LEU A 261 17.30 1.82 0.59
N ALA A 262 18.39 2.22 1.24
CA ALA A 262 19.72 1.63 1.03
C ALA A 262 19.82 0.15 1.42
N ASP A 263 18.92 -0.35 2.27
CA ASP A 263 18.90 -1.75 2.71
C ASP A 263 18.10 -2.69 1.80
N MET A 264 17.43 -2.16 0.77
CA MET A 264 16.47 -2.95 -0.02
C MET A 264 17.14 -4.06 -0.82
N ASP A 265 18.40 -3.93 -1.21
CA ASP A 265 19.15 -5.02 -1.87
C ASP A 265 19.35 -6.21 -0.92
N ARG A 266 19.65 -5.97 0.36
CA ARG A 266 19.72 -7.03 1.37
C ARG A 266 18.37 -7.71 1.57
N VAL A 267 17.29 -6.91 1.64
CA VAL A 267 15.93 -7.45 1.77
C VAL A 267 15.56 -8.28 0.55
N ALA A 268 15.92 -7.86 -0.66
CA ALA A 268 15.74 -8.63 -1.88
C ALA A 268 16.49 -9.98 -1.83
N GLY A 269 17.71 -10.00 -1.32
CA GLY A 269 18.48 -11.22 -1.08
C GLY A 269 17.75 -12.20 -0.17
N LEU A 270 17.18 -11.72 0.95
CA LEU A 270 16.38 -12.56 1.86
C LEU A 270 15.11 -13.09 1.18
N ARG A 271 14.39 -12.24 0.42
CA ARG A 271 13.20 -12.64 -0.35
C ARG A 271 13.56 -13.75 -1.37
N ASN A 272 14.66 -13.59 -2.11
CA ASN A 272 15.10 -14.57 -3.09
C ASN A 272 15.40 -15.93 -2.42
N ARG A 273 16.01 -15.93 -1.25
CA ARG A 273 16.27 -17.17 -0.47
C ARG A 273 14.99 -17.85 0.00
N ILE A 274 13.93 -17.09 0.32
CA ILE A 274 12.60 -17.65 0.59
C ILE A 274 12.08 -18.36 -0.67
N GLU A 275 12.15 -17.73 -1.84
CA GLU A 275 11.70 -18.28 -3.12
C GLU A 275 12.49 -19.54 -3.52
N GLU A 276 13.82 -19.50 -3.40
CA GLU A 276 14.68 -20.66 -3.62
C GLU A 276 14.32 -21.82 -2.68
N THR A 277 14.02 -21.51 -1.42
CA THR A 277 13.60 -22.53 -0.44
C THR A 277 12.25 -23.14 -0.82
N VAL A 278 11.28 -22.32 -1.24
CA VAL A 278 9.98 -22.81 -1.72
C VAL A 278 10.15 -23.74 -2.91
N LEU A 279 10.90 -23.32 -3.95
CA LEU A 279 11.11 -24.10 -5.16
C LEU A 279 11.94 -25.37 -4.92
N ARG A 280 12.89 -25.32 -4.00
CA ARG A 280 13.69 -26.51 -3.61
C ARG A 280 12.85 -27.55 -2.88
N LEU A 281 11.93 -27.14 -2.02
CA LEU A 281 11.09 -28.05 -1.22
C LEU A 281 9.81 -28.48 -1.95
N ALA A 282 9.32 -27.66 -2.90
CA ALA A 282 8.15 -27.91 -3.73
C ALA A 282 8.45 -27.41 -5.15
N ALA A 283 9.02 -28.28 -5.98
CA ALA A 283 9.43 -27.92 -7.35
C ALA A 283 8.26 -27.55 -8.27
N ASP A 284 7.03 -27.96 -7.89
CA ASP A 284 5.78 -27.64 -8.56
C ASP A 284 5.12 -26.33 -8.03
N ALA A 285 5.78 -25.61 -7.12
CA ALA A 285 5.27 -24.33 -6.61
C ALA A 285 5.29 -23.27 -7.71
N GLU A 286 4.25 -22.43 -7.74
CA GLU A 286 4.16 -21.24 -8.60
C GLU A 286 4.41 -19.99 -7.79
N ILE A 287 5.34 -19.13 -8.25
CA ILE A 287 5.63 -17.81 -7.67
C ILE A 287 5.03 -16.77 -8.60
N PHE A 288 4.02 -16.03 -8.10
CA PHE A 288 3.28 -15.06 -8.90
C PHE A 288 4.07 -13.77 -9.13
N GLY A 289 4.00 -13.27 -10.37
CA GLY A 289 4.64 -12.02 -10.76
C GLY A 289 6.18 -12.08 -10.85
N ASN A 290 6.79 -13.27 -10.85
CA ASN A 290 8.25 -13.44 -10.87
C ASN A 290 8.91 -13.05 -12.21
N GLY A 291 8.12 -12.86 -13.28
CA GLY A 291 8.60 -12.43 -14.60
C GLY A 291 8.75 -10.94 -14.80
N VAL A 292 8.40 -10.12 -13.80
CA VAL A 292 8.37 -8.65 -13.87
C VAL A 292 8.98 -8.01 -12.62
N GLU A 293 9.13 -6.67 -12.65
CA GLU A 293 9.64 -5.93 -11.49
C GLU A 293 8.72 -6.07 -10.28
N ARG A 294 9.32 -6.40 -9.12
CA ARG A 294 8.63 -6.56 -7.85
C ARG A 294 9.36 -5.85 -6.71
N LEU A 295 8.61 -5.48 -5.70
CA LEU A 295 9.17 -5.02 -4.44
C LEU A 295 10.17 -6.03 -3.86
N ALA A 296 11.25 -5.54 -3.29
CA ALA A 296 12.30 -6.34 -2.67
C ALA A 296 11.81 -7.25 -1.54
N ASN A 297 10.70 -6.91 -0.91
CA ASN A 297 10.25 -7.49 0.35
C ASN A 297 9.10 -8.51 0.24
N THR A 298 8.59 -8.78 -0.96
CA THR A 298 7.33 -9.54 -1.11
C THR A 298 7.51 -10.74 -2.04
N THR A 299 7.06 -11.90 -1.60
CA THR A 299 6.80 -13.06 -2.44
C THR A 299 5.41 -13.60 -2.20
N PHE A 300 4.74 -13.98 -3.28
CA PHE A 300 3.41 -14.57 -3.28
C PHE A 300 3.47 -15.85 -4.10
N PHE A 301 3.13 -16.98 -3.47
CA PHE A 301 3.29 -18.28 -4.10
C PHE A 301 2.16 -19.24 -3.72
N ALA A 302 1.94 -20.22 -4.57
CA ALA A 302 1.05 -21.36 -4.31
C ALA A 302 1.82 -22.67 -4.50
N ILE A 303 1.43 -23.67 -3.71
CA ILE A 303 1.92 -25.05 -3.85
C ILE A 303 0.71 -25.93 -4.15
N PRO A 304 0.68 -26.67 -5.29
CA PRO A 304 -0.45 -27.50 -5.65
C PRO A 304 -0.85 -28.46 -4.52
N GLY A 305 -2.15 -28.53 -4.23
CA GLY A 305 -2.69 -29.36 -3.15
C GLY A 305 -2.46 -28.87 -1.72
N VAL A 306 -1.84 -27.69 -1.52
CA VAL A 306 -1.74 -27.01 -0.23
C VAL A 306 -2.82 -25.94 -0.15
N LYS A 307 -3.71 -26.02 0.83
CA LYS A 307 -4.73 -24.99 1.10
C LYS A 307 -4.11 -23.86 1.93
N ALA A 308 -4.24 -22.62 1.47
CA ALA A 308 -3.64 -21.45 2.14
C ALA A 308 -4.04 -21.31 3.60
N GLU A 309 -5.32 -21.52 3.92
CA GLU A 309 -5.84 -21.42 5.30
C GLU A 309 -5.18 -22.44 6.24
N THR A 310 -5.11 -23.69 5.79
CA THR A 310 -4.48 -24.77 6.58
C THR A 310 -2.97 -24.51 6.73
N ALA A 311 -2.33 -24.06 5.67
CA ALA A 311 -0.92 -23.73 5.69
C ALA A 311 -0.63 -22.55 6.62
N GLN A 312 -1.44 -21.48 6.58
CA GLN A 312 -1.30 -20.32 7.47
C GLN A 312 -1.37 -20.73 8.95
N ILE A 313 -2.32 -21.59 9.31
CA ILE A 313 -2.44 -22.12 10.67
C ILE A 313 -1.21 -22.96 11.04
N ALA A 314 -0.74 -23.80 10.11
CA ALA A 314 0.45 -24.64 10.37
C ALA A 314 1.72 -23.80 10.55
N PHE A 315 1.90 -22.73 9.78
CA PHE A 315 2.99 -21.78 9.95
C PHE A 315 2.90 -21.04 11.27
N ASP A 316 1.72 -20.54 11.66
CA ASP A 316 1.53 -19.85 12.93
C ASP A 316 1.86 -20.73 14.14
N LEU A 317 1.40 -22.01 14.13
CA LEU A 317 1.74 -23.00 15.14
C LEU A 317 3.24 -23.36 15.17
N ALA A 318 3.94 -23.19 14.02
CA ALA A 318 5.38 -23.36 13.93
C ALA A 318 6.17 -22.08 14.29
N GLY A 319 5.49 -21.01 14.72
CA GLY A 319 6.12 -19.74 15.09
C GLY A 319 6.37 -18.77 13.94
N VAL A 320 5.76 -18.97 12.76
CA VAL A 320 5.91 -18.10 11.59
C VAL A 320 4.60 -17.40 11.29
N ALA A 321 4.59 -16.07 11.39
CA ALA A 321 3.44 -15.25 11.01
C ALA A 321 3.57 -14.83 9.52
N LEU A 322 2.63 -15.27 8.68
CA LEU A 322 2.49 -14.91 7.28
C LEU A 322 1.00 -14.80 6.90
N SER A 323 0.69 -14.32 5.71
CA SER A 323 -0.71 -14.18 5.25
C SER A 323 -1.08 -15.20 4.19
N ALA A 324 -2.33 -15.68 4.24
CA ALA A 324 -3.02 -16.22 3.07
C ALA A 324 -3.49 -15.06 2.16
N GLY A 325 -3.41 -15.21 0.83
CA GLY A 325 -3.54 -14.13 -0.14
C GLY A 325 -4.68 -13.14 0.03
N SER A 326 -5.85 -13.59 0.52
CA SER A 326 -7.03 -12.74 0.69
C SER A 326 -7.20 -12.14 2.09
N ALA A 327 -6.24 -12.30 3.00
CA ALA A 327 -6.34 -11.88 4.41
C ALA A 327 -6.49 -10.36 4.63
N CYS A 328 -6.41 -9.53 3.57
CA CYS A 328 -6.55 -8.07 3.68
C CYS A 328 -8.00 -7.57 3.75
N SER A 329 -9.01 -8.41 3.55
CA SER A 329 -10.41 -8.03 3.63
C SER A 329 -11.07 -8.60 4.87
N SER A 330 -11.04 -7.85 5.99
CA SER A 330 -11.85 -8.07 7.22
C SER A 330 -11.76 -9.46 7.86
N GLY A 331 -10.62 -10.16 7.76
CA GLY A 331 -10.39 -11.44 8.47
C GLY A 331 -11.13 -12.65 7.85
N LYS A 332 -11.81 -12.50 6.73
CA LYS A 332 -12.36 -13.62 5.98
C LYS A 332 -11.36 -14.09 4.94
N VAL A 333 -10.94 -15.33 5.03
CA VAL A 333 -10.12 -15.97 4.00
C VAL A 333 -11.02 -16.35 2.83
N GLY A 334 -10.69 -15.89 1.64
CA GLY A 334 -11.40 -16.18 0.40
C GLY A 334 -10.41 -16.23 -0.77
N PRO A 335 -10.83 -16.57 -2.00
CA PRO A 335 -9.95 -16.52 -3.16
C PRO A 335 -9.43 -15.10 -3.40
N SER A 336 -8.15 -14.96 -3.74
CA SER A 336 -7.53 -13.67 -4.05
C SER A 336 -8.17 -13.05 -5.30
N HIS A 337 -8.71 -11.83 -5.16
CA HIS A 337 -9.21 -11.06 -6.31
C HIS A 337 -8.07 -10.67 -7.26
N VAL A 338 -6.85 -10.50 -6.74
CA VAL A 338 -5.65 -10.20 -7.52
C VAL A 338 -5.33 -11.38 -8.43
N LEU A 339 -5.27 -12.62 -7.90
CA LEU A 339 -5.04 -13.82 -8.72
C LEU A 339 -6.17 -14.02 -9.73
N LYS A 340 -7.41 -13.74 -9.36
CA LYS A 340 -8.53 -13.80 -10.29
C LYS A 340 -8.36 -12.79 -11.44
N ALA A 341 -7.97 -11.56 -11.14
CA ALA A 341 -7.68 -10.53 -12.15
C ALA A 341 -6.52 -10.94 -13.06
N MET A 342 -5.51 -11.66 -12.54
CA MET A 342 -4.39 -12.22 -13.30
C MET A 342 -4.76 -13.46 -14.13
N GLY A 343 -6.01 -13.92 -14.08
CA GLY A 343 -6.50 -15.07 -14.87
C GLY A 343 -6.26 -16.44 -14.21
N TYR A 344 -5.92 -16.48 -12.92
CA TYR A 344 -5.83 -17.72 -12.15
C TYR A 344 -7.22 -18.07 -11.60
N VAL A 345 -7.87 -19.06 -12.24
CA VAL A 345 -9.30 -19.38 -12.01
C VAL A 345 -9.47 -20.41 -10.90
N ASP A 346 -8.49 -21.29 -10.72
CA ASP A 346 -8.53 -22.34 -9.72
C ASP A 346 -8.01 -21.82 -8.38
N ASN A 347 -8.65 -22.24 -7.31
CA ASN A 347 -8.36 -21.95 -5.91
C ASN A 347 -6.95 -22.42 -5.52
N LEU A 348 -5.94 -21.79 -6.11
CA LEU A 348 -4.56 -21.96 -5.69
C LEU A 348 -4.46 -21.32 -4.32
N GLY A 349 -4.39 -22.13 -3.26
CA GLY A 349 -4.19 -21.64 -1.92
C GLY A 349 -2.88 -20.87 -1.79
N ALA A 350 -2.86 -19.59 -2.18
CA ALA A 350 -1.66 -18.79 -2.22
C ALA A 350 -1.29 -18.20 -0.86
N LEU A 351 0.00 -18.23 -0.55
CA LEU A 351 0.62 -17.67 0.65
C LEU A 351 1.46 -16.46 0.29
N ARG A 352 1.32 -15.39 1.07
CA ARG A 352 2.16 -14.22 0.97
C ARG A 352 3.15 -14.19 2.14
N VAL A 353 4.42 -14.12 1.80
CA VAL A 353 5.51 -13.78 2.72
C VAL A 353 5.95 -12.36 2.41
N SER A 354 5.94 -11.50 3.40
CA SER A 354 6.41 -10.13 3.28
C SER A 354 7.31 -9.79 4.46
N ILE A 355 8.54 -9.39 4.15
CA ILE A 355 9.63 -9.17 5.08
C ILE A 355 9.99 -7.69 5.19
N GLY A 356 10.93 -7.35 6.05
CA GLY A 356 11.40 -5.98 6.21
C GLY A 356 12.85 -5.89 6.66
N ARG A 357 13.30 -4.68 6.96
CA ARG A 357 14.68 -4.40 7.38
C ARG A 357 15.12 -5.14 8.64
N GLN A 358 14.18 -5.49 9.53
CA GLN A 358 14.46 -6.20 10.77
C GLN A 358 14.45 -7.74 10.61
N THR A 359 14.04 -8.24 9.43
CA THR A 359 14.05 -9.67 9.14
C THR A 359 15.48 -10.20 9.07
N THR A 360 15.72 -11.33 9.75
CA THR A 360 17.04 -11.95 9.88
C THR A 360 17.11 -13.27 9.11
N GLU A 361 18.32 -13.84 9.05
CA GLU A 361 18.56 -15.17 8.49
C GLU A 361 17.91 -16.27 9.32
N GLU A 362 17.83 -16.09 10.63
CA GLU A 362 17.16 -17.01 11.55
C GLU A 362 15.66 -17.06 11.28
N ASP A 363 15.02 -15.92 10.92
CA ASP A 363 13.61 -15.89 10.51
C ASP A 363 13.38 -16.71 9.24
N ILE A 364 14.31 -16.63 8.27
CA ILE A 364 14.25 -17.41 7.01
C ILE A 364 14.46 -18.89 7.29
N ALA A 365 15.38 -19.24 8.19
CA ALA A 365 15.61 -20.64 8.60
C ALA A 365 14.35 -21.22 9.26
N LEU A 366 13.70 -20.46 10.14
CA LEU A 366 12.46 -20.91 10.80
C LEU A 366 11.32 -21.10 9.77
N PHE A 367 11.20 -20.19 8.78
CA PHE A 367 10.28 -20.37 7.65
C PHE A 367 10.56 -21.68 6.89
N ALA A 368 11.83 -21.96 6.55
CA ALA A 368 12.24 -23.17 5.83
C ALA A 368 11.87 -24.44 6.59
N GLU A 369 12.13 -24.48 7.90
CA GLU A 369 11.74 -25.61 8.76
C GLU A 369 10.22 -25.80 8.82
N ALA A 370 9.47 -24.71 8.96
CA ALA A 370 8.01 -24.75 9.01
C ALA A 370 7.42 -25.28 7.69
N LEU A 371 7.95 -24.83 6.55
CA LEU A 371 7.54 -25.29 5.23
C LEU A 371 7.86 -26.78 5.04
N ALA A 372 9.05 -27.23 5.41
CA ALA A 372 9.43 -28.66 5.32
C ALA A 372 8.50 -29.55 6.15
N LYS A 373 8.17 -29.13 7.39
CA LYS A 373 7.22 -29.85 8.26
C LYS A 373 5.80 -29.91 7.65
N LEU A 374 5.34 -28.83 7.02
CA LEU A 374 4.04 -28.78 6.34
C LEU A 374 3.99 -29.79 5.20
N LEU A 375 5.03 -29.81 4.35
CA LEU A 375 5.09 -30.70 3.17
C LEU A 375 5.27 -32.18 3.55
N ALA A 376 6.03 -32.49 4.59
CA ALA A 376 6.17 -33.86 5.11
C ALA A 376 4.82 -34.43 5.58
N ARG A 377 3.97 -33.62 6.24
CA ARG A 377 2.61 -34.03 6.65
C ARG A 377 1.71 -34.30 5.45
N ARG A 378 1.86 -33.52 4.35
CA ARG A 378 1.14 -33.74 3.10
C ARG A 378 1.48 -35.10 2.49
N ALA A 379 2.78 -35.42 2.37
CA ALA A 379 3.23 -36.68 1.81
C ALA A 379 2.70 -37.89 2.59
N GLY A 380 2.72 -37.84 3.91
CA GLY A 380 2.18 -38.88 4.78
C GLY A 380 0.64 -39.05 4.68
N ALA A 381 -0.11 -37.94 4.48
CA ALA A 381 -1.55 -37.99 4.29
C ALA A 381 -1.97 -38.59 2.93
N THR A 382 -1.17 -38.38 1.88
CA THR A 382 -1.42 -38.94 0.55
C THR A 382 -1.16 -40.46 0.55
N GLN A 383 -0.09 -40.92 1.21
CA GLN A 383 0.21 -42.36 1.38
C GLN A 383 -0.79 -43.13 2.23
N ALA A 384 -1.49 -42.46 3.15
CA ALA A 384 -2.51 -43.09 3.98
C ALA A 384 -3.91 -43.13 3.31
N ALA A 385 -4.09 -42.46 2.18
CA ALA A 385 -5.34 -42.41 1.42
C ALA A 385 -5.31 -43.28 0.15
N GLU A 386 -4.15 -43.83 -0.22
CA GLU A 386 -3.94 -44.91 -1.17
C GLU A 386 -3.99 -46.31 -0.48
#